data_500c94c400bb6a355adf109383409d34
#
_entry.id   500c94c400bb6a355adf109383409d34
#
_cell.length_a   1.000
_cell.length_b   1.000
_cell.length_c   1.000
_cell.angle_alpha   90.00
_cell.angle_beta   90.00
_cell.angle_gamma   90.00
#
_symmetry.space_group_name_H-M   'P 1'
#
loop_
_entity.id
_entity.type
_entity.pdbx_description
1 polymer ?
#
loop_
_entity_poly.entity_id
_entity_poly.type
_entity_poly.pdbx_seq_one_letter_code
_entity_poly.pdbx_strand_id
1 'polypeptide(L)'
;MNISKKQFEVLNVLRTAENPSQRAIAQATGASLGTVNRIVKELEDEGLTKDGTVTPAGFEALHPFKVDSAIIMAAGLSSRFAPISYEKPKGLLRVRGEILIERQIKQLREAGINNITIVVGYKKEYFFYLESKYGVSTVINDEYASRNNHASLMKVRERLGNTYICSSDDYFIINPFKPYVYAAYYSAQFAEGATKEWCMTTGAQDVIKSVSIGGSNAWYMLGHVYFDLAFSKRFVEILEAEYNRPATKDKLWEELYIDHIKEFSMTMRRYPTDAINEFDSLDELRAFDPHFIENVDTDIFDSIVQVLGCTKAEIRDVYPLKQGLTNLSCHFRTDAGEYVYRHPGVGTELLIGREGEVAAQTVAKKLGLDDTFIYEDPTRGWKISRFIPDCSQLDPRNCAQVAHAMQMARALHDSDVAVERTFDFYDEAKRYKRLLLEKGPIDIPGYHEMAAKVDRLEAFIRADNAPRLSLSQRFLHAQLSHRRIGQVLPHRLGVRGHERLRKRLRNLLRLLRARRTGSRRRPRRTA
;
A
#
# COMPACT_ATOMS: atom_id res chain seq x y z
N MET A 1 36.24 20.44 14.22
CA MET A 1 37.01 19.52 15.10
C MET A 1 36.33 18.14 15.06
N ASN A 2 37.05 17.06 14.83
CA ASN A 2 36.45 15.73 14.78
C ASN A 2 36.56 15.06 16.15
N ILE A 3 35.44 14.86 16.83
CA ILE A 3 35.41 14.18 18.13
C ILE A 3 35.12 12.67 17.95
N SER A 4 35.70 11.86 18.82
CA SER A 4 35.44 10.41 18.83
C SER A 4 34.02 10.10 19.34
N LYS A 5 33.50 8.88 19.04
CA LYS A 5 32.20 8.44 19.55
C LYS A 5 32.06 8.58 21.08
N LYS A 6 33.12 8.23 21.82
CA LYS A 6 33.11 8.32 23.28
C LYS A 6 33.11 9.77 23.78
N GLN A 7 33.85 10.66 23.13
CA GLN A 7 33.82 12.10 23.42
C GLN A 7 32.44 12.68 23.14
N PHE A 8 31.83 12.29 21.98
CA PHE A 8 30.45 12.68 21.66
C PHE A 8 29.45 12.21 22.74
N GLU A 9 29.53 10.95 23.16
CA GLU A 9 28.63 10.40 24.19
C GLU A 9 28.73 11.18 25.51
N VAL A 10 29.95 11.47 25.98
CA VAL A 10 30.18 12.22 27.20
C VAL A 10 29.70 13.69 27.05
N LEU A 11 30.07 14.37 25.96
CA LEU A 11 29.61 15.73 25.67
C LEU A 11 28.09 15.84 25.61
N ASN A 12 27.43 14.87 24.99
CA ASN A 12 25.99 14.86 24.86
C ASN A 12 25.28 14.68 26.22
N VAL A 13 25.88 13.92 27.17
CA VAL A 13 25.38 13.81 28.55
C VAL A 13 25.60 15.13 29.28
N LEU A 14 26.78 15.73 29.19
CA LEU A 14 27.11 17.04 29.83
C LEU A 14 26.22 18.19 29.32
N ARG A 15 25.78 18.11 28.07
CA ARG A 15 24.87 19.10 27.47
C ARG A 15 23.47 19.09 28.11
N THR A 16 23.00 17.93 28.61
CA THR A 16 21.62 17.77 29.08
C THR A 16 21.47 17.76 30.59
N ALA A 17 22.53 17.51 31.33
CA ALA A 17 22.52 17.40 32.79
C ALA A 17 23.34 18.52 33.42
N GLU A 18 22.80 19.16 34.44
CA GLU A 18 23.56 20.14 35.23
C GLU A 18 24.57 19.41 36.12
N ASN A 19 25.84 19.58 35.81
CA ASN A 19 26.99 19.01 36.56
C ASN A 19 26.84 17.53 36.95
N PRO A 20 26.63 16.60 36.01
CA PRO A 20 26.46 15.20 36.34
C PRO A 20 27.75 14.61 36.92
N SER A 21 27.62 13.81 37.98
CA SER A 21 28.79 13.11 38.52
C SER A 21 29.38 12.16 37.45
N GLN A 22 30.69 11.91 37.53
CA GLN A 22 31.36 10.97 36.61
C GLN A 22 30.73 9.56 36.65
N ARG A 23 30.13 9.13 37.76
CA ARG A 23 29.38 7.89 37.88
C ARG A 23 28.06 7.96 37.07
N ALA A 24 27.38 9.12 37.11
CA ALA A 24 26.17 9.31 36.31
C ALA A 24 26.49 9.31 34.80
N ILE A 25 27.61 9.94 34.40
CA ILE A 25 28.09 9.88 32.99
C ILE A 25 28.43 8.44 32.61
N ALA A 26 29.15 7.71 33.46
CA ALA A 26 29.50 6.30 33.22
C ALA A 26 28.24 5.43 33.03
N GLN A 27 27.24 5.62 33.86
CA GLN A 27 25.96 4.92 33.74
C GLN A 27 25.20 5.27 32.46
N ALA A 28 25.16 6.56 32.10
CA ALA A 28 24.46 7.05 30.90
C ALA A 28 25.13 6.61 29.60
N THR A 29 26.49 6.51 29.59
CA THR A 29 27.27 6.15 28.40
C THR A 29 27.64 4.67 28.32
N GLY A 30 27.41 3.89 29.39
CA GLY A 30 27.89 2.50 29.50
C GLY A 30 29.41 2.36 29.55
N ALA A 31 30.13 3.46 29.73
CA ALA A 31 31.59 3.48 29.79
C ALA A 31 32.11 3.19 31.21
N SER A 32 33.31 2.66 31.36
CA SER A 32 33.95 2.53 32.66
C SER A 32 34.26 3.91 33.26
N LEU A 33 34.28 4.02 34.60
CA LEU A 33 34.60 5.25 35.30
C LEU A 33 35.99 5.82 34.88
N GLY A 34 36.99 4.94 34.74
CA GLY A 34 38.31 5.33 34.27
C GLY A 34 38.30 5.91 32.83
N THR A 35 37.48 5.34 31.95
CA THR A 35 37.29 5.88 30.60
C THR A 35 36.63 7.25 30.65
N VAL A 36 35.58 7.43 31.47
CA VAL A 36 34.91 8.74 31.65
C VAL A 36 35.88 9.80 32.17
N ASN A 37 36.64 9.46 33.22
CA ASN A 37 37.65 10.40 33.78
C ASN A 37 38.65 10.86 32.73
N ARG A 38 39.17 9.96 31.94
CA ARG A 38 40.12 10.27 30.86
C ARG A 38 39.48 11.18 29.80
N ILE A 39 38.26 10.88 29.37
CA ILE A 39 37.55 11.65 28.34
C ILE A 39 37.17 13.02 28.84
N VAL A 40 36.66 13.15 30.07
CA VAL A 40 36.34 14.49 30.68
C VAL A 40 37.58 15.35 30.69
N LYS A 41 38.74 14.81 31.10
CA LYS A 41 40.01 15.55 31.08
C LYS A 41 40.43 15.91 29.64
N GLU A 42 40.34 15.01 28.69
CA GLU A 42 40.63 15.31 27.28
C GLU A 42 39.75 16.46 26.76
N LEU A 43 38.44 16.43 27.06
CA LEU A 43 37.51 17.49 26.66
C LEU A 43 37.80 18.85 27.31
N GLU A 44 38.28 18.86 28.58
CA GLU A 44 38.72 20.06 29.25
C GLU A 44 40.02 20.60 28.65
N ASP A 45 41.01 19.75 28.42
CA ASP A 45 42.30 20.08 27.79
C ASP A 45 42.09 20.64 26.36
N GLU A 46 41.09 20.12 25.62
CA GLU A 46 40.68 20.60 24.29
C GLU A 46 39.77 21.86 24.34
N GLY A 47 39.39 22.32 25.53
CA GLY A 47 38.53 23.50 25.75
C GLY A 47 37.07 23.27 25.36
N LEU A 48 36.64 22.03 25.19
CA LEU A 48 35.26 21.66 24.81
C LEU A 48 34.32 21.65 26.03
N THR A 49 34.90 21.48 27.23
CA THR A 49 34.20 21.59 28.50
C THR A 49 35.00 22.47 29.46
N LYS A 50 34.31 23.09 30.44
CA LYS A 50 34.91 23.83 31.54
C LYS A 50 34.07 23.64 32.80
N ASP A 51 34.67 23.24 33.87
CA ASP A 51 34.01 23.02 35.18
C ASP A 51 32.77 22.11 35.05
N GLY A 52 32.85 21.04 34.24
CA GLY A 52 31.77 20.11 34.01
C GLY A 52 30.65 20.60 33.08
N THR A 53 30.79 21.77 32.47
CA THR A 53 29.82 22.36 31.53
C THR A 53 30.38 22.42 30.11
N VAL A 54 29.49 22.27 29.11
CA VAL A 54 29.88 22.33 27.68
C VAL A 54 30.13 23.80 27.31
N THR A 55 31.28 24.10 26.72
CA THR A 55 31.64 25.43 26.22
C THR A 55 31.01 25.72 24.85
N PRO A 56 31.03 26.97 24.34
CA PRO A 56 30.67 27.27 22.95
C PRO A 56 31.43 26.41 21.94
N ALA A 57 32.73 26.17 22.15
CA ALA A 57 33.53 25.28 21.31
C ALA A 57 33.04 23.81 21.38
N GLY A 58 32.58 23.34 22.56
CA GLY A 58 31.98 22.04 22.73
C GLY A 58 30.64 21.90 21.96
N PHE A 59 29.81 22.95 21.96
CA PHE A 59 28.59 22.97 21.14
C PHE A 59 28.90 22.97 19.64
N GLU A 60 29.93 23.67 19.19
CA GLU A 60 30.39 23.64 17.80
C GLU A 60 30.92 22.25 17.42
N ALA A 61 31.61 21.55 18.33
CA ALA A 61 32.05 20.18 18.11
C ALA A 61 30.89 19.18 18.02
N LEU A 62 29.76 19.45 18.68
CA LEU A 62 28.53 18.67 18.59
C LEU A 62 27.70 19.00 17.34
N HIS A 63 27.87 20.16 16.74
CA HIS A 63 27.02 20.62 15.62
C HIS A 63 26.93 19.65 14.43
N PRO A 64 28.03 18.97 13.98
CA PRO A 64 27.96 18.01 12.90
C PRO A 64 27.06 16.79 13.18
N PHE A 65 26.74 16.52 14.44
CA PHE A 65 25.92 15.40 14.90
C PHE A 65 24.49 15.80 15.23
N LYS A 66 24.16 17.10 15.08
CA LYS A 66 22.80 17.60 15.30
C LYS A 66 21.88 17.06 14.21
N VAL A 67 20.71 16.60 14.62
CA VAL A 67 19.64 16.20 13.69
C VAL A 67 19.00 17.44 13.08
N ASP A 68 19.01 17.55 11.77
CA ASP A 68 18.50 18.70 11.03
C ASP A 68 17.02 18.58 10.73
N SER A 69 16.55 17.35 10.45
CA SER A 69 15.20 17.13 9.95
C SER A 69 14.69 15.71 10.19
N ALA A 70 13.42 15.52 9.90
CA ALA A 70 12.81 14.21 9.77
C ALA A 70 11.93 14.15 8.51
N ILE A 71 11.91 12.98 7.87
CA ILE A 71 11.05 12.64 6.75
C ILE A 71 10.13 11.51 7.19
N ILE A 72 8.83 11.70 7.07
CA ILE A 72 7.84 10.66 7.34
C ILE A 72 7.26 10.21 6.00
N MET A 73 7.48 8.95 5.65
CA MET A 73 6.97 8.36 4.42
C MET A 73 5.52 7.90 4.61
N ALA A 74 4.59 8.54 3.91
CA ALA A 74 3.15 8.33 4.01
C ALA A 74 2.46 8.20 2.63
N ALA A 75 3.20 7.86 1.59
CA ALA A 75 2.68 7.83 0.22
C ALA A 75 2.03 6.49 -0.18
N GLY A 76 2.26 5.42 0.57
CA GLY A 76 1.87 4.04 0.23
C GLY A 76 0.36 3.79 0.22
N LEU A 77 -0.05 2.76 -0.54
CA LEU A 77 -1.46 2.33 -0.68
C LEU A 77 -2.02 1.65 0.58
N SER A 78 -1.17 1.15 1.47
CA SER A 78 -1.54 0.40 2.69
C SER A 78 -2.53 -0.75 2.41
N SER A 79 -2.37 -1.44 1.29
CA SER A 79 -3.35 -2.43 0.78
C SER A 79 -3.63 -3.58 1.75
N ARG A 80 -2.66 -3.95 2.59
CA ARG A 80 -2.81 -5.00 3.63
C ARG A 80 -3.78 -4.60 4.75
N PHE A 81 -4.10 -3.29 4.88
CA PHE A 81 -5.09 -2.75 5.81
C PHE A 81 -6.50 -2.60 5.22
N ALA A 82 -6.78 -3.32 4.14
CA ALA A 82 -8.15 -3.42 3.63
C ALA A 82 -9.11 -3.97 4.73
N PRO A 83 -10.34 -3.48 4.83
CA PRO A 83 -10.94 -2.44 3.99
C PRO A 83 -10.71 -1.00 4.48
N ILE A 84 -10.13 -0.79 5.65
CA ILE A 84 -9.98 0.54 6.27
C ILE A 84 -9.15 1.46 5.36
N SER A 85 -8.08 0.92 4.75
CA SER A 85 -7.23 1.68 3.82
C SER A 85 -7.98 2.16 2.57
N TYR A 86 -9.16 1.61 2.27
CA TYR A 86 -10.01 2.10 1.19
C TYR A 86 -10.65 3.46 1.51
N GLU A 87 -10.79 3.79 2.78
CA GLU A 87 -11.32 5.08 3.24
C GLU A 87 -10.23 6.02 3.73
N LYS A 88 -9.29 5.53 4.56
CA LYS A 88 -8.24 6.35 5.20
C LYS A 88 -6.85 5.75 5.02
N PRO A 89 -5.81 6.59 4.82
CA PRO A 89 -4.43 6.13 4.88
C PRO A 89 -4.06 5.53 6.25
N LYS A 90 -3.22 4.50 6.27
CA LYS A 90 -2.80 3.79 7.49
C LYS A 90 -2.21 4.73 8.55
N GLY A 91 -1.35 5.67 8.15
CA GLY A 91 -0.73 6.64 9.08
C GLY A 91 -1.73 7.57 9.80
N LEU A 92 -2.99 7.64 9.33
CA LEU A 92 -4.06 8.42 9.95
C LEU A 92 -5.00 7.59 10.82
N LEU A 93 -4.70 6.31 11.02
CA LEU A 93 -5.46 5.48 11.95
C LEU A 93 -5.23 5.93 13.39
N ARG A 94 -6.32 5.86 14.17
CA ARG A 94 -6.29 6.14 15.60
C ARG A 94 -6.03 4.85 16.35
N VAL A 95 -4.88 4.75 17.00
CA VAL A 95 -4.44 3.59 17.79
C VAL A 95 -4.23 4.03 19.22
N ARG A 96 -4.82 3.35 20.17
CA ARG A 96 -4.81 3.71 21.60
C ARG A 96 -5.15 5.20 21.85
N GLY A 97 -6.12 5.72 21.07
CA GLY A 97 -6.60 7.09 21.22
C GLY A 97 -5.79 8.16 20.49
N GLU A 98 -4.65 7.84 19.86
CA GLU A 98 -3.81 8.78 19.12
C GLU A 98 -3.71 8.43 17.63
N ILE A 99 -3.63 9.44 16.78
CA ILE A 99 -3.35 9.24 15.34
C ILE A 99 -1.86 8.95 15.17
N LEU A 100 -1.52 7.85 14.47
CA LEU A 100 -0.15 7.34 14.33
C LEU A 100 0.85 8.42 13.92
N ILE A 101 0.62 9.08 12.79
CA ILE A 101 1.54 10.12 12.29
C ILE A 101 1.59 11.35 13.21
N GLU A 102 0.48 11.73 13.86
CA GLU A 102 0.47 12.86 14.80
C GLU A 102 1.30 12.55 16.05
N ARG A 103 1.25 11.30 16.52
CA ARG A 103 2.10 10.84 17.63
C ARG A 103 3.57 10.94 17.26
N GLN A 104 3.98 10.49 16.09
CA GLN A 104 5.36 10.61 15.62
C GLN A 104 5.81 12.06 15.52
N ILE A 105 4.97 12.95 14.96
CA ILE A 105 5.26 14.39 14.87
C ILE A 105 5.49 14.99 16.27
N LYS A 106 4.65 14.64 17.25
CA LYS A 106 4.82 15.11 18.64
C LYS A 106 6.14 14.62 19.23
N GLN A 107 6.47 13.34 19.08
CA GLN A 107 7.70 12.74 19.60
C GLN A 107 8.95 13.34 18.94
N LEU A 108 8.94 13.63 17.64
CA LEU A 108 10.02 14.34 16.96
C LEU A 108 10.21 15.75 17.54
N ARG A 109 9.12 16.48 17.78
CA ARG A 109 9.16 17.83 18.37
C ARG A 109 9.64 17.84 19.82
N GLU A 110 9.21 16.87 20.61
CA GLU A 110 9.72 16.66 21.97
C GLU A 110 11.23 16.45 21.99
N ALA A 111 11.79 15.82 20.94
CA ALA A 111 13.21 15.68 20.73
C ALA A 111 13.89 16.96 20.15
N GLY A 112 13.14 18.05 19.94
CA GLY A 112 13.64 19.30 19.37
C GLY A 112 13.78 19.29 17.84
N ILE A 113 13.22 18.30 17.14
CA ILE A 113 13.26 18.18 15.67
C ILE A 113 11.99 18.81 15.10
N ASN A 114 12.11 20.04 14.59
CA ASN A 114 10.98 20.84 14.12
C ASN A 114 10.84 20.87 12.59
N ASN A 115 11.91 20.59 11.84
CA ASN A 115 11.90 20.53 10.39
C ASN A 115 11.43 19.14 9.96
N ILE A 116 10.10 18.97 9.82
CA ILE A 116 9.48 17.68 9.50
C ILE A 116 8.82 17.77 8.12
N THR A 117 9.17 16.84 7.23
CA THR A 117 8.59 16.69 5.90
C THR A 117 7.80 15.39 5.85
N ILE A 118 6.55 15.44 5.35
CA ILE A 118 5.72 14.28 5.13
C ILE A 118 5.63 14.04 3.62
N VAL A 119 6.05 12.86 3.16
CA VAL A 119 5.91 12.49 1.75
C VAL A 119 4.59 11.75 1.59
N VAL A 120 3.66 12.37 0.85
CA VAL A 120 2.29 11.89 0.67
C VAL A 120 2.04 11.43 -0.77
N GLY A 121 1.10 10.52 -0.98
CA GLY A 121 0.74 10.00 -2.31
C GLY A 121 -0.72 9.56 -2.35
N TYR A 122 -1.00 8.32 -1.97
CA TYR A 122 -2.35 7.82 -1.87
C TYR A 122 -3.18 8.63 -0.88
N LYS A 123 -4.35 9.14 -1.33
CA LYS A 123 -5.26 9.96 -0.50
C LYS A 123 -4.52 11.11 0.20
N LYS A 124 -3.60 11.76 -0.51
CA LYS A 124 -2.75 12.84 0.01
C LYS A 124 -3.53 13.98 0.68
N GLU A 125 -4.74 14.26 0.20
CA GLU A 125 -5.62 15.32 0.71
C GLU A 125 -5.96 15.14 2.19
N TYR A 126 -5.96 13.91 2.70
CA TYR A 126 -6.21 13.62 4.11
C TYR A 126 -5.06 14.07 5.04
N PHE A 127 -3.87 14.33 4.51
CA PHE A 127 -2.71 14.75 5.30
C PHE A 127 -2.50 16.26 5.34
N PHE A 128 -3.12 17.04 4.45
CA PHE A 128 -2.83 18.48 4.33
C PHE A 128 -3.15 19.30 5.58
N TYR A 129 -4.09 18.85 6.41
CA TYR A 129 -4.37 19.51 7.68
C TYR A 129 -3.18 19.52 8.66
N LEU A 130 -2.23 18.60 8.49
CA LEU A 130 -1.03 18.52 9.33
C LEU A 130 -0.12 19.73 9.15
N GLU A 131 -0.12 20.36 7.97
CA GLU A 131 0.63 21.60 7.71
C GLU A 131 0.13 22.72 8.62
N SER A 132 -1.16 22.97 8.68
CA SER A 132 -1.75 24.01 9.52
C SER A 132 -1.69 23.66 11.00
N LYS A 133 -1.88 22.39 11.36
CA LYS A 133 -1.92 21.93 12.76
C LYS A 133 -0.55 21.85 13.41
N TYR A 134 0.45 21.40 12.65
CA TYR A 134 1.79 21.13 13.17
C TYR A 134 2.91 21.91 12.46
N GLY A 135 2.65 22.77 11.49
CA GLY A 135 3.68 23.50 10.74
C GLY A 135 4.70 22.58 10.06
N VAL A 136 4.29 21.38 9.66
CA VAL A 136 5.09 20.45 8.87
C VAL A 136 4.96 20.79 7.38
N SER A 137 5.86 20.27 6.53
CA SER A 137 5.76 20.41 5.07
C SER A 137 5.27 19.12 4.45
N THR A 138 4.38 19.18 3.44
CA THR A 138 4.04 18.01 2.63
C THR A 138 4.73 18.06 1.25
N VAL A 139 5.18 16.91 0.78
CA VAL A 139 5.73 16.71 -0.58
C VAL A 139 4.97 15.57 -1.25
N ILE A 140 4.51 15.81 -2.48
CA ILE A 140 3.70 14.83 -3.20
C ILE A 140 4.62 13.88 -3.96
N ASN A 141 4.49 12.59 -3.69
CA ASN A 141 4.99 11.53 -4.55
C ASN A 141 3.86 11.10 -5.52
N ASP A 142 3.90 11.57 -6.75
CA ASP A 142 2.95 11.24 -7.81
C ASP A 142 3.22 9.87 -8.47
N GLU A 143 4.37 9.26 -8.16
CA GLU A 143 4.75 7.93 -8.67
C GLU A 143 4.42 6.78 -7.71
N TYR A 144 3.74 7.06 -6.59
CA TYR A 144 3.45 6.08 -5.52
C TYR A 144 2.73 4.80 -6.00
N ALA A 145 1.97 4.88 -7.09
CA ALA A 145 1.25 3.75 -7.66
C ALA A 145 2.07 2.93 -8.67
N SER A 146 3.19 3.48 -9.13
CA SER A 146 4.02 2.90 -10.19
C SER A 146 5.44 2.53 -9.75
N ARG A 147 5.89 3.04 -8.61
CA ARG A 147 7.20 2.79 -8.01
C ARG A 147 7.07 2.53 -6.51
N ASN A 148 8.07 1.87 -5.93
CA ASN A 148 8.10 1.59 -4.50
C ASN A 148 8.61 2.81 -3.69
N ASN A 149 8.87 2.64 -2.38
CA ASN A 149 9.17 3.71 -1.42
C ASN A 149 10.44 4.52 -1.72
N HIS A 150 11.40 3.99 -2.49
CA HIS A 150 12.56 4.76 -2.97
C HIS A 150 12.14 6.01 -3.75
N ALA A 151 10.99 5.98 -4.43
CA ALA A 151 10.46 7.16 -5.12
C ALA A 151 10.07 8.26 -4.14
N SER A 152 9.63 7.93 -2.93
CA SER A 152 9.37 8.93 -1.90
C SER A 152 10.64 9.66 -1.48
N LEU A 153 11.75 8.95 -1.30
CA LEU A 153 13.05 9.57 -0.98
C LEU A 153 13.59 10.39 -2.16
N MET A 154 13.36 9.95 -3.40
CA MET A 154 13.74 10.72 -4.59
C MET A 154 13.05 12.09 -4.65
N LYS A 155 11.78 12.18 -4.25
CA LYS A 155 11.03 13.47 -4.22
C LYS A 155 11.58 14.46 -3.18
N VAL A 156 12.28 13.96 -2.17
CA VAL A 156 12.82 14.77 -1.05
C VAL A 156 14.34 14.68 -0.91
N ARG A 157 15.05 14.17 -1.94
CA ARG A 157 16.50 13.91 -1.89
C ARG A 157 17.34 15.14 -1.48
N GLU A 158 16.89 16.34 -1.86
CA GLU A 158 17.56 17.61 -1.52
C GLU A 158 17.41 17.99 -0.04
N ARG A 159 16.50 17.32 0.69
CA ARG A 159 16.26 17.51 2.12
C ARG A 159 16.98 16.49 3.00
N LEU A 160 17.66 15.51 2.37
CA LEU A 160 18.45 14.53 3.07
C LEU A 160 19.76 15.13 3.58
N GLY A 161 20.01 14.97 4.85
CA GLY A 161 21.20 15.44 5.57
C GLY A 161 21.35 14.59 6.81
N ASN A 162 21.51 15.21 7.98
CA ASN A 162 21.37 14.54 9.27
C ASN A 162 19.88 14.33 9.57
N THR A 163 19.29 13.28 9.02
CA THR A 163 17.83 13.17 8.86
C THR A 163 17.30 11.84 9.40
N TYR A 164 16.24 11.89 10.20
CA TYR A 164 15.43 10.71 10.47
C TYR A 164 14.51 10.39 9.30
N ILE A 165 14.40 9.10 8.96
CA ILE A 165 13.41 8.59 8.01
C ILE A 165 12.53 7.61 8.76
N CYS A 166 11.22 7.85 8.73
CA CYS A 166 10.21 7.09 9.46
C CYS A 166 9.13 6.60 8.52
N SER A 167 8.52 5.46 8.82
CA SER A 167 7.27 5.05 8.23
C SER A 167 6.09 5.66 8.99
N SER A 168 5.04 6.10 8.29
CA SER A 168 3.92 6.81 8.93
C SER A 168 3.05 5.96 9.85
N ASP A 169 3.25 4.66 9.83
CA ASP A 169 2.48 3.63 10.50
C ASP A 169 3.19 3.00 11.70
N ASP A 170 4.39 3.45 12.03
CA ASP A 170 5.08 3.05 13.25
C ASP A 170 4.42 3.65 14.50
N TYR A 171 4.28 2.83 15.54
CA TYR A 171 3.89 3.26 16.87
C TYR A 171 5.04 3.07 17.86
N PHE A 172 5.67 4.16 18.25
CA PHE A 172 6.73 4.13 19.26
C PHE A 172 6.14 4.27 20.66
N ILE A 173 6.28 3.24 21.51
CA ILE A 173 5.81 3.29 22.91
C ILE A 173 6.61 4.33 23.68
N ILE A 174 7.92 4.31 23.51
CA ILE A 174 8.85 5.29 24.11
C ILE A 174 9.43 6.13 22.98
N ASN A 175 9.58 7.44 23.19
CA ASN A 175 10.16 8.33 22.19
C ASN A 175 11.61 7.91 21.84
N PRO A 176 11.87 7.39 20.63
CA PRO A 176 13.19 6.90 20.24
C PRO A 176 14.11 8.03 19.74
N PHE A 177 13.55 9.19 19.41
CA PHE A 177 14.26 10.28 18.75
C PHE A 177 15.20 11.01 19.70
N LYS A 178 16.35 11.39 19.18
CA LYS A 178 17.37 12.15 19.89
C LYS A 178 17.79 13.36 19.05
N PRO A 179 18.05 14.53 19.67
CA PRO A 179 18.43 15.73 18.95
C PRO A 179 19.86 15.68 18.38
N TYR A 180 20.69 14.76 18.85
CA TYR A 180 22.06 14.52 18.38
C TYR A 180 22.31 13.04 18.20
N VAL A 181 22.90 12.65 17.09
CA VAL A 181 23.21 11.25 16.74
C VAL A 181 24.57 11.18 16.09
N TYR A 182 25.42 10.24 16.57
CA TYR A 182 26.82 10.17 16.17
C TYR A 182 27.01 9.66 14.73
N ALA A 183 26.27 8.65 14.32
CA ALA A 183 26.43 7.99 13.02
C ALA A 183 25.10 7.41 12.53
N ALA A 184 25.01 7.16 11.24
CA ALA A 184 23.87 6.52 10.62
C ALA A 184 23.55 5.16 11.30
N TYR A 185 22.26 4.89 11.51
CA TYR A 185 21.81 3.63 12.08
C TYR A 185 20.44 3.22 11.56
N TYR A 186 20.17 1.91 11.57
CA TYR A 186 18.84 1.33 11.44
C TYR A 186 18.37 0.79 12.79
N SER A 187 17.14 1.08 13.18
CA SER A 187 16.52 0.51 14.39
C SER A 187 16.25 -0.98 14.21
N ALA A 188 16.36 -1.73 15.29
CA ALA A 188 16.19 -3.17 15.28
C ALA A 188 15.49 -3.67 16.53
N GLN A 189 14.69 -4.72 16.36
CA GLN A 189 14.15 -5.53 17.44
C GLN A 189 14.59 -6.99 17.27
N PHE A 190 14.53 -7.76 18.35
CA PHE A 190 14.91 -9.16 18.34
C PHE A 190 13.69 -10.04 18.14
N ALA A 191 13.73 -10.90 17.12
CA ALA A 191 12.72 -11.93 16.88
C ALA A 191 13.14 -13.22 17.58
N GLU A 192 12.31 -13.70 18.49
CA GLU A 192 12.43 -15.04 19.07
C GLU A 192 11.82 -16.08 18.12
N GLY A 193 12.55 -17.19 17.89
CA GLY A 193 12.10 -18.22 16.94
C GLY A 193 12.26 -17.81 15.48
N ALA A 194 11.51 -18.46 14.60
CA ALA A 194 11.56 -18.22 13.15
C ALA A 194 10.83 -16.92 12.78
N THR A 195 11.43 -16.13 11.91
CA THR A 195 10.84 -14.90 11.39
C THR A 195 11.00 -14.81 9.87
N LYS A 196 10.13 -14.03 9.21
CA LYS A 196 10.22 -13.69 7.78
C LYS A 196 10.76 -12.28 7.56
N GLU A 197 11.08 -11.57 8.64
CA GLU A 197 11.57 -10.20 8.62
C GLU A 197 12.99 -10.10 8.03
N TRP A 198 13.43 -8.87 7.78
CA TRP A 198 14.76 -8.56 7.24
C TRP A 198 15.80 -8.58 8.36
N CYS A 199 16.47 -9.73 8.50
CA CYS A 199 17.42 -9.99 9.57
C CYS A 199 18.78 -9.43 9.26
N MET A 200 19.38 -8.73 10.24
CA MET A 200 20.69 -8.10 10.12
C MET A 200 21.77 -8.90 10.83
N THR A 201 22.96 -8.96 10.22
CA THR A 201 24.19 -9.35 10.90
C THR A 201 25.12 -8.16 11.04
N THR A 202 25.87 -8.09 12.14
CA THR A 202 26.78 -6.99 12.42
C THR A 202 28.22 -7.44 12.56
N GLY A 203 29.15 -6.55 12.27
CA GLY A 203 30.58 -6.69 12.57
C GLY A 203 30.99 -5.85 13.78
N ALA A 204 32.24 -5.42 13.79
CA ALA A 204 32.76 -4.55 14.84
C ALA A 204 31.95 -3.25 14.95
N GLN A 205 31.77 -2.76 16.18
CA GLN A 205 31.03 -1.53 16.49
C GLN A 205 29.58 -1.53 16.00
N ASP A 206 28.96 -2.71 15.92
CA ASP A 206 27.58 -2.91 15.45
C ASP A 206 27.33 -2.45 13.99
N VAL A 207 28.34 -2.31 13.16
CA VAL A 207 28.19 -2.00 11.74
C VAL A 207 27.50 -3.15 11.03
N ILE A 208 26.40 -2.87 10.34
CA ILE A 208 25.62 -3.86 9.56
C ILE A 208 26.49 -4.38 8.41
N LYS A 209 26.61 -5.69 8.30
CA LYS A 209 27.42 -6.38 7.29
C LYS A 209 26.59 -7.08 6.22
N SER A 210 25.45 -7.59 6.62
CA SER A 210 24.51 -8.21 5.69
C SER A 210 23.09 -8.11 6.21
N VAL A 211 22.15 -8.16 5.28
CA VAL A 211 20.72 -8.27 5.54
C VAL A 211 20.20 -9.45 4.73
N SER A 212 19.36 -10.27 5.33
CA SER A 212 18.71 -11.41 4.68
C SER A 212 17.24 -11.48 5.05
N ILE A 213 16.41 -11.89 4.10
CA ILE A 213 15.00 -12.13 4.36
C ILE A 213 14.85 -13.46 5.09
N GLY A 214 14.18 -13.43 6.25
CA GLY A 214 13.96 -14.59 7.11
C GLY A 214 15.18 -14.94 7.97
N GLY A 215 14.91 -15.60 9.08
CA GLY A 215 15.91 -16.03 10.05
C GLY A 215 15.28 -16.70 11.25
N SER A 216 16.10 -16.95 12.29
CA SER A 216 15.63 -17.46 13.58
C SER A 216 16.50 -16.89 14.68
N ASN A 217 15.86 -16.43 15.77
CA ASN A 217 16.55 -15.79 16.90
C ASN A 217 17.49 -14.67 16.43
N ALA A 218 16.96 -13.72 15.68
CA ALA A 218 17.73 -12.72 14.97
C ALA A 218 17.22 -11.29 15.20
N TRP A 219 18.13 -10.32 15.09
CA TRP A 219 17.78 -8.90 15.05
C TRP A 219 17.30 -8.54 13.65
N TYR A 220 16.14 -7.90 13.55
CA TYR A 220 15.55 -7.52 12.28
C TYR A 220 15.31 -6.01 12.18
N MET A 221 15.25 -5.51 10.96
CA MET A 221 14.98 -4.11 10.63
C MET A 221 13.54 -3.77 10.97
N LEU A 222 13.30 -2.73 11.78
CA LEU A 222 11.97 -2.27 12.15
C LEU A 222 11.98 -0.80 12.54
N GLY A 223 10.99 -0.06 12.07
CA GLY A 223 10.73 1.31 12.48
C GLY A 223 11.57 2.34 11.74
N HIS A 224 12.20 3.25 12.48
CA HIS A 224 12.90 4.40 11.92
C HIS A 224 14.38 4.13 11.63
N VAL A 225 14.92 4.94 10.72
CA VAL A 225 16.35 4.98 10.39
C VAL A 225 16.86 6.42 10.54
N TYR A 226 18.13 6.56 10.86
CA TYR A 226 18.83 7.84 10.84
C TYR A 226 19.94 7.80 9.80
N PHE A 227 19.92 8.76 8.89
CA PHE A 227 20.99 9.03 7.94
C PHE A 227 21.82 10.20 8.47
N ASP A 228 23.11 10.02 8.61
CA ASP A 228 24.03 11.15 8.77
C ASP A 228 24.33 11.81 7.41
N LEU A 229 24.98 12.95 7.42
CA LEU A 229 25.26 13.73 6.22
C LEU A 229 26.08 12.94 5.17
N ALA A 230 27.03 12.12 5.61
CA ALA A 230 27.87 11.33 4.72
C ALA A 230 27.07 10.22 4.04
N PHE A 231 26.25 9.50 4.83
CA PHE A 231 25.33 8.50 4.32
C PHE A 231 24.34 9.11 3.32
N SER A 232 23.70 10.22 3.69
CA SER A 232 22.72 10.92 2.86
C SER A 232 23.30 11.31 1.50
N LYS A 233 24.47 11.91 1.47
CA LYS A 233 25.15 12.27 0.20
C LYS A 233 25.36 11.07 -0.69
N ARG A 234 25.95 10.00 -0.14
CA ARG A 234 26.25 8.79 -0.93
C ARG A 234 24.96 8.10 -1.39
N PHE A 235 23.95 8.04 -0.53
CA PHE A 235 22.67 7.44 -0.88
C PHE A 235 21.96 8.18 -2.01
N VAL A 236 21.98 9.52 -2.00
CA VAL A 236 21.41 10.34 -3.07
C VAL A 236 22.10 10.08 -4.41
N GLU A 237 23.45 10.01 -4.43
CA GLU A 237 24.20 9.68 -5.66
C GLU A 237 23.75 8.33 -6.25
N ILE A 238 23.63 7.30 -5.42
CA ILE A 238 23.18 5.97 -5.85
C ILE A 238 21.72 6.01 -6.32
N LEU A 239 20.85 6.66 -5.54
CA LEU A 239 19.43 6.77 -5.87
C LEU A 239 19.22 7.44 -7.24
N GLU A 240 19.90 8.55 -7.50
CA GLU A 240 19.81 9.26 -8.79
C GLU A 240 20.38 8.44 -9.95
N ALA A 241 21.50 7.75 -9.75
CA ALA A 241 22.12 6.90 -10.77
C ALA A 241 21.27 5.69 -11.15
N GLU A 242 20.52 5.14 -10.19
CA GLU A 242 19.75 3.91 -10.40
C GLU A 242 18.26 4.14 -10.66
N TYR A 243 17.73 5.33 -10.35
CA TYR A 243 16.29 5.61 -10.35
C TYR A 243 15.57 5.19 -11.62
N ASN A 244 16.15 5.46 -12.77
CA ASN A 244 15.53 5.18 -14.08
C ASN A 244 15.83 3.78 -14.63
N ARG A 245 16.58 2.94 -13.90
CA ARG A 245 16.83 1.56 -14.31
C ARG A 245 15.55 0.72 -14.13
N PRO A 246 15.13 -0.09 -15.12
CA PRO A 246 13.91 -0.91 -15.00
C PRO A 246 13.91 -1.82 -13.78
N ALA A 247 15.07 -2.36 -13.40
CA ALA A 247 15.22 -3.25 -12.25
C ALA A 247 15.01 -2.54 -10.88
N THR A 248 15.10 -1.21 -10.84
CA THR A 248 14.94 -0.42 -9.61
C THR A 248 13.48 -0.06 -9.34
N LYS A 249 12.62 -0.14 -10.36
CA LYS A 249 11.25 0.35 -10.29
C LYS A 249 10.45 -0.15 -9.07
N ASP A 250 10.59 -1.43 -8.75
CA ASP A 250 9.83 -2.09 -7.70
C ASP A 250 10.61 -2.28 -6.40
N LYS A 251 11.89 -1.81 -6.35
CA LYS A 251 12.74 -1.92 -5.16
C LYS A 251 12.31 -0.98 -4.04
N LEU A 252 12.44 -1.45 -2.81
CA LEU A 252 12.45 -0.62 -1.62
C LEU A 252 13.78 0.18 -1.58
N TRP A 253 13.81 1.31 -0.88
CA TRP A 253 15.06 2.05 -0.66
C TRP A 253 16.07 1.22 0.15
N GLU A 254 15.57 0.36 1.03
CA GLU A 254 16.35 -0.60 1.79
C GLU A 254 17.08 -1.59 0.88
N GLU A 255 16.44 -2.04 -0.21
CA GLU A 255 17.08 -2.92 -1.19
C GLU A 255 18.21 -2.21 -1.94
N LEU A 256 18.06 -0.92 -2.24
CA LEU A 256 19.16 -0.13 -2.80
C LEU A 256 20.33 -0.01 -1.81
N TYR A 257 20.06 0.21 -0.53
CA TYR A 257 21.08 0.20 0.50
C TYR A 257 21.78 -1.16 0.58
N ILE A 258 21.03 -2.26 0.56
CA ILE A 258 21.59 -3.63 0.66
C ILE A 258 22.47 -3.96 -0.53
N ASP A 259 22.06 -3.60 -1.74
CA ASP A 259 22.86 -3.81 -2.96
C ASP A 259 24.22 -3.11 -2.88
N HIS A 260 24.28 -1.98 -2.20
CA HIS A 260 25.47 -1.15 -2.02
C HIS A 260 26.04 -1.16 -0.59
N ILE A 261 25.67 -2.14 0.23
CA ILE A 261 25.96 -2.16 1.68
C ILE A 261 27.44 -1.95 2.03
N LYS A 262 28.37 -2.34 1.14
CA LYS A 262 29.82 -2.19 1.33
C LYS A 262 30.29 -0.73 1.21
N GLU A 263 29.47 0.12 0.62
CA GLU A 263 29.76 1.54 0.39
C GLU A 263 29.30 2.41 1.56
N PHE A 264 28.57 1.80 2.51
CA PHE A 264 27.97 2.49 3.66
C PHE A 264 28.53 2.00 4.98
N SER A 265 28.50 2.90 5.98
CA SER A 265 28.74 2.57 7.37
C SER A 265 27.48 2.91 8.17
N MET A 266 26.54 1.95 8.22
CA MET A 266 25.33 2.05 9.02
C MET A 266 25.40 1.08 10.19
N THR A 267 25.04 1.52 11.38
CA THR A 267 25.06 0.69 12.60
C THR A 267 23.68 0.16 12.92
N MET A 268 23.61 -0.96 13.62
CA MET A 268 22.36 -1.49 14.17
C MET A 268 22.09 -0.89 15.55
N ARG A 269 20.91 -0.28 15.73
CA ARG A 269 20.48 0.23 17.03
C ARG A 269 19.37 -0.64 17.61
N ARG A 270 19.70 -1.35 18.67
CA ARG A 270 18.80 -2.30 19.31
C ARG A 270 17.80 -1.61 20.21
N TYR A 271 16.53 -2.00 20.08
CA TYR A 271 15.44 -1.60 20.96
C TYR A 271 14.86 -2.81 21.69
N PRO A 272 14.29 -2.64 22.89
CA PRO A 272 13.56 -3.70 23.57
C PRO A 272 12.40 -4.21 22.68
N THR A 273 12.01 -5.44 22.88
CA THR A 273 10.80 -6.01 22.28
C THR A 273 9.60 -5.12 22.61
N ASP A 274 8.72 -4.92 21.67
CA ASP A 274 7.53 -4.06 21.76
C ASP A 274 7.77 -2.54 21.90
N ALA A 275 9.02 -2.07 21.88
CA ALA A 275 9.30 -0.64 21.89
C ALA A 275 8.83 0.08 20.61
N ILE A 276 8.88 -0.64 19.50
CA ILE A 276 8.44 -0.20 18.17
C ILE A 276 7.39 -1.20 17.68
N ASN A 277 6.25 -0.71 17.26
CA ASN A 277 5.18 -1.54 16.70
C ASN A 277 4.86 -1.03 15.29
N GLU A 278 5.02 -1.88 14.32
CA GLU A 278 4.56 -1.72 12.95
C GLU A 278 3.47 -2.78 12.73
N PHE A 279 2.35 -2.38 12.15
CA PHE A 279 1.22 -3.28 11.96
C PHE A 279 1.11 -3.65 10.49
N ASP A 280 1.23 -4.93 10.18
CA ASP A 280 1.08 -5.45 8.82
C ASP A 280 -0.36 -5.85 8.48
N SER A 281 -1.15 -6.10 9.51
CA SER A 281 -2.54 -6.54 9.36
C SER A 281 -3.47 -5.88 10.38
N LEU A 282 -4.76 -5.95 10.08
CA LEU A 282 -5.80 -5.51 11.00
C LEU A 282 -5.82 -6.36 12.28
N ASP A 283 -5.51 -7.65 12.18
CA ASP A 283 -5.53 -8.56 13.32
C ASP A 283 -4.36 -8.28 14.29
N GLU A 284 -3.18 -7.92 13.77
CA GLU A 284 -2.06 -7.44 14.62
C GLU A 284 -2.41 -6.15 15.35
N LEU A 285 -3.05 -5.21 14.64
CA LEU A 285 -3.49 -3.96 15.26
C LEU A 285 -4.54 -4.20 16.36
N ARG A 286 -5.47 -5.13 16.13
CA ARG A 286 -6.45 -5.54 17.17
C ARG A 286 -5.80 -6.22 18.37
N ALA A 287 -4.77 -7.03 18.15
CA ALA A 287 -4.02 -7.64 19.24
C ALA A 287 -3.32 -6.58 20.10
N PHE A 288 -2.82 -5.52 19.48
CA PHE A 288 -2.18 -4.39 20.17
C PHE A 288 -3.18 -3.42 20.82
N ASP A 289 -4.29 -3.12 20.14
CA ASP A 289 -5.38 -2.26 20.62
C ASP A 289 -6.72 -3.00 20.51
N PRO A 290 -7.14 -3.73 21.57
CA PRO A 290 -8.38 -4.50 21.55
C PRO A 290 -9.64 -3.69 21.26
N HIS A 291 -9.63 -2.39 21.55
CA HIS A 291 -10.76 -1.48 21.30
C HIS A 291 -10.69 -0.79 19.93
N PHE A 292 -9.66 -1.08 19.13
CA PHE A 292 -9.45 -0.42 17.83
C PHE A 292 -10.68 -0.53 16.92
N ILE A 293 -11.23 -1.74 16.76
CA ILE A 293 -12.37 -1.99 15.86
C ILE A 293 -13.63 -1.23 16.30
N GLU A 294 -13.85 -1.10 17.59
CA GLU A 294 -14.99 -0.37 18.16
C GLU A 294 -14.86 1.13 17.90
N ASN A 295 -13.63 1.64 17.99
CA ASN A 295 -13.29 3.05 17.92
C ASN A 295 -12.87 3.52 16.52
N VAL A 296 -12.70 2.60 15.56
CA VAL A 296 -12.31 2.97 14.21
C VAL A 296 -13.45 3.73 13.52
N ASP A 297 -13.12 4.93 13.08
CA ASP A 297 -14.01 5.80 12.32
C ASP A 297 -13.99 5.37 10.83
N THR A 298 -14.85 4.41 10.48
CA THR A 298 -15.03 3.89 9.13
C THR A 298 -16.49 3.46 8.89
N ASP A 299 -17.09 3.92 7.82
CA ASP A 299 -18.43 3.53 7.39
C ASP A 299 -18.50 2.07 6.94
N ILE A 300 -17.36 1.46 6.60
CA ILE A 300 -17.30 0.10 6.04
C ILE A 300 -17.76 -0.94 7.05
N PHE A 301 -17.22 -0.90 8.28
CA PHE A 301 -17.63 -1.86 9.31
C PHE A 301 -19.07 -1.65 9.75
N ASP A 302 -19.53 -0.40 9.84
CA ASP A 302 -20.93 -0.10 10.15
C ASP A 302 -21.87 -0.65 9.08
N SER A 303 -21.50 -0.52 7.81
CA SER A 303 -22.24 -1.09 6.68
C SER A 303 -22.27 -2.63 6.72
N ILE A 304 -21.15 -3.29 7.05
CA ILE A 304 -21.10 -4.75 7.19
C ILE A 304 -22.02 -5.21 8.34
N VAL A 305 -21.92 -4.57 9.51
CA VAL A 305 -22.76 -4.86 10.68
C VAL A 305 -24.23 -4.70 10.36
N GLN A 306 -24.61 -3.61 9.71
CA GLN A 306 -25.99 -3.35 9.32
C GLN A 306 -26.56 -4.41 8.36
N VAL A 307 -25.77 -4.85 7.38
CA VAL A 307 -26.24 -5.80 6.36
C VAL A 307 -26.27 -7.24 6.87
N LEU A 308 -25.27 -7.64 7.66
CA LEU A 308 -25.14 -9.03 8.11
C LEU A 308 -25.76 -9.28 9.49
N GLY A 309 -26.09 -8.24 10.26
CA GLY A 309 -26.62 -8.35 11.62
C GLY A 309 -25.60 -8.89 12.62
N CYS A 310 -24.29 -8.75 12.33
CA CYS A 310 -23.20 -9.14 13.21
C CYS A 310 -22.67 -7.95 14.02
N THR A 311 -21.77 -8.20 14.96
CA THR A 311 -21.03 -7.15 15.68
C THR A 311 -19.70 -6.84 14.96
N LYS A 312 -19.12 -5.66 15.22
CA LYS A 312 -17.77 -5.32 14.70
C LYS A 312 -16.71 -6.33 15.20
N ALA A 313 -16.84 -6.84 16.41
CA ALA A 313 -15.92 -7.80 17.00
C ALA A 313 -15.90 -9.15 16.26
N GLU A 314 -17.00 -9.56 15.66
CA GLU A 314 -17.08 -10.79 14.85
C GLU A 314 -16.39 -10.69 13.50
N ILE A 315 -16.10 -9.47 12.99
CA ILE A 315 -15.41 -9.28 11.71
C ILE A 315 -13.93 -9.62 11.89
N ARG A 316 -13.45 -10.71 11.31
CA ARG A 316 -12.08 -11.24 11.45
C ARG A 316 -11.56 -11.88 10.16
N ASP A 317 -10.28 -12.29 10.15
CA ASP A 317 -9.59 -12.86 8.99
C ASP A 317 -9.70 -11.95 7.76
N VAL A 318 -9.46 -10.65 7.98
CA VAL A 318 -9.60 -9.63 6.95
C VAL A 318 -8.31 -9.53 6.15
N TYR A 319 -8.39 -9.80 4.84
CA TYR A 319 -7.24 -9.66 3.94
C TYR A 319 -7.67 -9.19 2.55
N PRO A 320 -6.81 -8.45 1.83
CA PRO A 320 -7.12 -7.99 0.49
C PRO A 320 -7.17 -9.16 -0.50
N LEU A 321 -8.16 -9.12 -1.36
CA LEU A 321 -8.23 -9.99 -2.53
C LEU A 321 -7.54 -9.33 -3.72
N LYS A 322 -7.20 -10.12 -4.76
CA LYS A 322 -6.61 -9.58 -5.98
C LYS A 322 -7.46 -8.42 -6.51
N GLN A 323 -6.83 -7.27 -6.70
CA GLN A 323 -7.51 -6.07 -7.17
C GLN A 323 -8.07 -6.26 -8.58
N GLY A 324 -9.34 -5.86 -8.76
CA GLY A 324 -9.91 -5.65 -10.09
C GLY A 324 -9.46 -4.32 -10.69
N LEU A 325 -9.72 -4.11 -11.98
CA LEU A 325 -9.37 -2.87 -12.68
C LEU A 325 -10.05 -1.62 -12.09
N THR A 326 -11.23 -1.77 -11.50
CA THR A 326 -12.10 -0.67 -11.10
C THR A 326 -12.60 -0.74 -9.66
N ASN A 327 -12.32 -1.80 -8.93
CA ASN A 327 -12.82 -1.99 -7.56
C ASN A 327 -11.75 -2.63 -6.69
N LEU A 328 -11.78 -2.26 -5.42
CA LEU A 328 -10.99 -2.87 -4.35
C LEU A 328 -11.85 -3.92 -3.65
N SER A 329 -11.28 -5.05 -3.29
CA SER A 329 -12.04 -6.11 -2.62
C SER A 329 -11.21 -6.74 -1.50
N CYS A 330 -11.87 -7.07 -0.40
CA CYS A 330 -11.28 -7.83 0.69
C CYS A 330 -12.18 -9.00 1.09
N HIS A 331 -11.54 -10.05 1.57
CA HIS A 331 -12.17 -11.14 2.29
C HIS A 331 -12.38 -10.72 3.75
N PHE A 332 -13.41 -11.23 4.37
CA PHE A 332 -13.59 -11.22 5.83
C PHE A 332 -14.49 -12.38 6.25
N ARG A 333 -14.40 -12.74 7.52
CA ARG A 333 -15.22 -13.79 8.14
C ARG A 333 -15.99 -13.24 9.33
N THR A 334 -17.20 -13.79 9.54
CA THR A 334 -17.98 -13.66 10.78
C THR A 334 -18.35 -15.06 11.28
N ASP A 335 -19.06 -15.17 12.40
CA ASP A 335 -19.56 -16.46 12.89
C ASP A 335 -20.57 -17.10 11.95
N ALA A 336 -21.25 -16.30 11.12
CA ALA A 336 -22.24 -16.76 10.13
C ALA A 336 -21.62 -17.25 8.81
N GLY A 337 -20.33 -16.99 8.51
CA GLY A 337 -19.66 -17.44 7.29
C GLY A 337 -18.57 -16.51 6.78
N GLU A 338 -18.16 -16.76 5.53
CA GLU A 338 -17.11 -16.02 4.85
C GLU A 338 -17.68 -15.14 3.75
N TYR A 339 -17.13 -13.94 3.60
CA TYR A 339 -17.68 -12.91 2.75
C TYR A 339 -16.61 -12.14 1.97
N VAL A 340 -17.06 -11.46 0.93
CA VAL A 340 -16.27 -10.49 0.16
C VAL A 340 -16.95 -9.12 0.31
N TYR A 341 -16.19 -8.15 0.80
CA TYR A 341 -16.56 -6.74 0.70
C TYR A 341 -15.87 -6.15 -0.54
N ARG A 342 -16.64 -5.50 -1.40
CA ARG A 342 -16.15 -4.78 -2.59
C ARG A 342 -16.37 -3.28 -2.40
N HIS A 343 -15.30 -2.52 -2.43
CA HIS A 343 -15.32 -1.06 -2.42
C HIS A 343 -15.18 -0.51 -3.84
N PRO A 344 -15.97 0.50 -4.24
CA PRO A 344 -15.81 1.15 -5.54
C PRO A 344 -14.47 1.87 -5.61
N GLY A 345 -13.77 1.75 -6.73
CA GLY A 345 -12.55 2.52 -6.96
C GLY A 345 -12.86 3.99 -7.23
N VAL A 346 -11.92 4.84 -6.93
CA VAL A 346 -12.02 6.29 -7.14
C VAL A 346 -12.32 6.60 -8.61
N GLY A 347 -13.30 7.49 -8.85
CA GLY A 347 -13.71 7.90 -10.20
C GLY A 347 -14.62 6.90 -10.94
N THR A 348 -15.00 5.78 -10.30
CA THR A 348 -15.90 4.80 -10.92
C THR A 348 -17.37 5.24 -10.92
N GLU A 349 -17.74 6.22 -10.14
CA GLU A 349 -19.09 6.82 -10.07
C GLU A 349 -19.52 7.36 -11.42
N LEU A 350 -18.59 7.98 -12.15
CA LEU A 350 -18.81 8.50 -13.49
C LEU A 350 -18.86 7.41 -14.57
N LEU A 351 -18.31 6.23 -14.28
CA LEU A 351 -18.14 5.17 -15.28
C LEU A 351 -19.18 4.04 -15.14
N ILE A 352 -19.69 3.79 -13.94
CA ILE A 352 -20.51 2.61 -13.64
C ILE A 352 -21.86 3.05 -13.08
N GLY A 353 -22.95 2.63 -13.74
CA GLY A 353 -24.30 2.80 -13.23
C GLY A 353 -24.66 1.76 -12.18
N ARG A 354 -24.58 2.11 -10.92
CA ARG A 354 -24.75 1.19 -9.77
C ARG A 354 -26.15 0.61 -9.66
N GLU A 355 -27.19 1.41 -9.87
CA GLU A 355 -28.57 0.95 -9.86
C GLU A 355 -28.82 -0.21 -10.83
N GLY A 356 -28.25 -0.12 -12.03
CA GLY A 356 -28.33 -1.20 -13.01
C GLY A 356 -27.57 -2.47 -12.60
N GLU A 357 -26.48 -2.33 -11.84
CA GLU A 357 -25.74 -3.47 -11.30
C GLU A 357 -26.57 -4.20 -10.23
N VAL A 358 -27.19 -3.45 -9.30
CA VAL A 358 -28.08 -3.99 -8.25
C VAL A 358 -29.27 -4.73 -8.87
N ALA A 359 -29.95 -4.12 -9.84
CA ALA A 359 -31.07 -4.73 -10.52
C ALA A 359 -30.69 -6.05 -11.22
N ALA A 360 -29.57 -6.06 -11.94
CA ALA A 360 -29.07 -7.23 -12.63
C ALA A 360 -28.70 -8.39 -11.67
N GLN A 361 -28.09 -8.07 -10.53
CA GLN A 361 -27.73 -9.08 -9.52
C GLN A 361 -28.95 -9.66 -8.81
N THR A 362 -29.95 -8.82 -8.53
CA THR A 362 -31.22 -9.26 -7.96
C THR A 362 -31.92 -10.25 -8.87
N VAL A 363 -31.91 -10.00 -10.19
CA VAL A 363 -32.43 -10.91 -11.20
C VAL A 363 -31.65 -12.22 -11.22
N ALA A 364 -30.31 -12.17 -11.20
CA ALA A 364 -29.48 -13.35 -11.17
C ALA A 364 -29.78 -14.25 -9.98
N LYS A 365 -29.96 -13.65 -8.81
CA LYS A 365 -30.31 -14.37 -7.59
C LYS A 365 -31.69 -15.04 -7.71
N LYS A 366 -32.69 -14.34 -8.25
CA LYS A 366 -34.03 -14.90 -8.48
C LYS A 366 -34.01 -16.08 -9.45
N LEU A 367 -33.18 -16.04 -10.46
CA LEU A 367 -33.01 -17.10 -11.45
C LEU A 367 -32.10 -18.24 -10.98
N GLY A 368 -31.56 -18.19 -9.76
CA GLY A 368 -30.60 -19.16 -9.24
C GLY A 368 -29.25 -19.15 -9.96
N LEU A 369 -28.93 -18.10 -10.69
CA LEU A 369 -27.67 -17.95 -11.42
C LEU A 369 -26.53 -17.43 -10.53
N ASP A 370 -26.85 -16.69 -9.45
CA ASP A 370 -25.89 -16.19 -8.46
C ASP A 370 -26.48 -16.29 -7.06
N ASP A 371 -26.00 -17.25 -6.27
CA ASP A 371 -26.37 -17.46 -4.87
C ASP A 371 -25.47 -16.71 -3.88
N THR A 372 -24.46 -16.00 -4.39
CA THR A 372 -23.49 -15.28 -3.54
C THR A 372 -23.91 -13.87 -3.21
N PHE A 373 -24.76 -13.26 -4.03
CA PHE A 373 -25.18 -11.87 -3.83
C PHE A 373 -25.98 -11.69 -2.54
N ILE A 374 -25.51 -10.81 -1.67
CA ILE A 374 -26.19 -10.43 -0.41
C ILE A 374 -26.78 -9.05 -0.55
N TYR A 375 -25.94 -8.02 -0.73
CA TYR A 375 -26.33 -6.61 -0.78
C TYR A 375 -25.34 -5.80 -1.61
N GLU A 376 -25.84 -4.78 -2.29
CA GLU A 376 -25.08 -3.71 -2.91
C GLU A 376 -25.78 -2.37 -2.66
N ASP A 377 -25.04 -1.37 -2.19
CA ASP A 377 -25.53 -0.01 -2.04
C ASP A 377 -25.65 0.65 -3.43
N PRO A 378 -26.87 1.02 -3.88
CA PRO A 378 -27.06 1.58 -5.21
C PRO A 378 -26.46 2.97 -5.39
N THR A 379 -26.25 3.71 -4.30
CA THR A 379 -25.71 5.07 -4.31
C THR A 379 -24.19 5.07 -4.16
N ARG A 380 -23.69 4.42 -3.13
CA ARG A 380 -22.25 4.38 -2.81
C ARG A 380 -21.50 3.30 -3.60
N GLY A 381 -22.19 2.25 -4.08
CA GLY A 381 -21.63 1.19 -4.94
C GLY A 381 -20.76 0.16 -4.24
N TRP A 382 -20.71 0.14 -2.91
CA TRP A 382 -20.09 -0.96 -2.18
C TRP A 382 -21.00 -2.18 -2.14
N LYS A 383 -20.41 -3.37 -2.01
CA LYS A 383 -21.12 -4.62 -2.13
C LYS A 383 -20.63 -5.66 -1.15
N ILE A 384 -21.54 -6.46 -0.62
CA ILE A 384 -21.24 -7.66 0.15
C ILE A 384 -21.76 -8.89 -0.61
N SER A 385 -20.91 -9.90 -0.73
CA SER A 385 -21.27 -11.21 -1.28
C SER A 385 -20.64 -12.32 -0.47
N ARG A 386 -21.20 -13.54 -0.54
CA ARG A 386 -20.58 -14.72 0.07
C ARG A 386 -19.27 -15.04 -0.62
N PHE A 387 -18.26 -15.40 0.17
CA PHE A 387 -17.00 -15.92 -0.36
C PHE A 387 -17.20 -17.36 -0.83
N ILE A 388 -16.60 -17.73 -1.95
CA ILE A 388 -16.60 -19.09 -2.48
C ILE A 388 -15.19 -19.64 -2.29
N PRO A 389 -14.97 -20.51 -1.30
CA PRO A 389 -13.68 -21.15 -1.14
C PRO A 389 -13.38 -22.07 -2.32
N ASP A 390 -12.11 -22.29 -2.60
CA ASP A 390 -11.63 -23.25 -3.61
C ASP A 390 -12.22 -23.07 -5.02
N CYS A 391 -12.65 -21.85 -5.37
CA CYS A 391 -13.11 -21.57 -6.71
C CYS A 391 -11.93 -21.31 -7.65
N SER A 392 -12.04 -21.81 -8.88
CA SER A 392 -11.11 -21.52 -9.96
C SER A 392 -11.79 -20.73 -11.07
N GLN A 393 -10.98 -20.05 -11.88
CA GLN A 393 -11.51 -19.38 -13.07
C GLN A 393 -11.96 -20.42 -14.11
N LEU A 394 -13.00 -20.07 -14.89
CA LEU A 394 -13.43 -20.89 -16.02
C LEU A 394 -12.26 -21.10 -17.00
N ASP A 395 -11.97 -22.36 -17.32
CA ASP A 395 -11.05 -22.70 -18.40
C ASP A 395 -11.79 -22.64 -19.74
N PRO A 396 -11.47 -21.70 -20.64
CA PRO A 396 -12.12 -21.60 -21.95
C PRO A 396 -11.81 -22.76 -22.87
N ARG A 397 -10.89 -23.67 -22.51
CA ARG A 397 -10.57 -24.89 -23.23
C ARG A 397 -11.38 -26.08 -22.73
N ASN A 398 -11.99 -25.98 -21.56
CA ASN A 398 -12.84 -27.02 -21.01
C ASN A 398 -14.26 -26.88 -21.58
N CYS A 399 -14.59 -27.75 -22.55
CA CYS A 399 -15.87 -27.72 -23.25
C CYS A 399 -17.08 -27.86 -22.32
N ALA A 400 -16.97 -28.64 -21.24
CA ALA A 400 -18.06 -28.82 -20.28
C ALA A 400 -18.33 -27.54 -19.48
N GLN A 401 -17.28 -26.87 -19.01
CA GLN A 401 -17.43 -25.59 -18.32
C GLN A 401 -18.01 -24.51 -19.25
N VAL A 402 -17.54 -24.46 -20.50
CA VAL A 402 -18.06 -23.50 -21.49
C VAL A 402 -19.52 -23.80 -21.82
N ALA A 403 -19.89 -25.07 -21.99
CA ALA A 403 -21.27 -25.46 -22.23
C ALA A 403 -22.19 -25.06 -21.08
N HIS A 404 -21.77 -25.30 -19.85
CA HIS A 404 -22.52 -24.88 -18.66
C HIS A 404 -22.68 -23.35 -18.58
N ALA A 405 -21.62 -22.59 -18.81
CA ALA A 405 -21.68 -21.14 -18.87
C ALA A 405 -22.66 -20.63 -19.95
N MET A 406 -22.69 -21.30 -21.12
CA MET A 406 -23.65 -20.97 -22.18
C MET A 406 -25.10 -21.32 -21.81
N GLN A 407 -25.33 -22.42 -21.06
CA GLN A 407 -26.64 -22.73 -20.51
C GLN A 407 -27.14 -21.66 -19.53
N MET A 408 -26.29 -21.20 -18.64
CA MET A 408 -26.62 -20.10 -17.72
C MET A 408 -26.97 -18.80 -18.48
N ALA A 409 -26.18 -18.48 -19.51
CA ALA A 409 -26.46 -17.32 -20.37
C ALA A 409 -27.81 -17.48 -21.07
N ARG A 410 -28.12 -18.69 -21.57
CA ARG A 410 -29.39 -18.97 -22.21
C ARG A 410 -30.55 -18.81 -21.23
N ALA A 411 -30.45 -19.38 -20.03
CA ALA A 411 -31.48 -19.24 -19.00
C ALA A 411 -31.78 -17.77 -18.68
N LEU A 412 -30.75 -16.89 -18.66
CA LEU A 412 -30.94 -15.45 -18.51
C LEU A 412 -31.65 -14.85 -19.73
N HIS A 413 -31.26 -15.23 -20.95
CA HIS A 413 -31.84 -14.69 -22.18
C HIS A 413 -33.29 -15.13 -22.42
N ASP A 414 -33.60 -16.35 -22.03
CA ASP A 414 -34.94 -16.93 -22.17
C ASP A 414 -35.87 -16.49 -21.01
N SER A 415 -35.33 -15.82 -20.00
CA SER A 415 -36.15 -15.23 -18.91
C SER A 415 -36.84 -13.96 -19.38
N ASP A 416 -38.14 -13.83 -19.09
CA ASP A 416 -38.94 -12.64 -19.38
C ASP A 416 -38.61 -11.46 -18.43
N VAL A 417 -37.51 -11.53 -17.71
CA VAL A 417 -37.14 -10.49 -16.75
C VAL A 417 -36.60 -9.25 -17.45
N ALA A 418 -37.32 -8.16 -17.31
CA ALA A 418 -36.96 -6.87 -17.83
C ALA A 418 -36.18 -6.06 -16.78
N VAL A 419 -35.01 -5.53 -17.15
CA VAL A 419 -34.26 -4.53 -16.38
C VAL A 419 -34.48 -3.17 -17.05
N GLU A 420 -34.87 -2.16 -16.28
CA GLU A 420 -35.21 -0.83 -16.81
C GLU A 420 -34.07 -0.16 -17.57
N ARG A 421 -32.82 -0.44 -17.19
CA ARG A 421 -31.65 0.20 -17.80
C ARG A 421 -31.18 -0.56 -19.05
N THR A 422 -31.09 0.17 -20.14
CA THR A 422 -30.52 -0.30 -21.40
C THR A 422 -29.02 0.05 -21.47
N PHE A 423 -28.19 -0.90 -21.84
CA PHE A 423 -26.77 -0.68 -22.16
C PHE A 423 -26.61 -0.73 -23.68
N ASP A 424 -26.17 0.40 -24.23
CA ASP A 424 -25.79 0.52 -25.64
C ASP A 424 -24.29 0.85 -25.74
N PHE A 425 -23.52 0.06 -26.49
CA PHE A 425 -22.09 0.24 -26.62
C PHE A 425 -21.70 1.57 -27.23
N TYR A 426 -22.48 2.05 -28.18
CA TYR A 426 -22.21 3.32 -28.86
C TYR A 426 -22.52 4.50 -27.96
N ASP A 427 -23.63 4.44 -27.25
CA ASP A 427 -24.00 5.48 -26.29
C ASP A 427 -22.99 5.55 -25.14
N GLU A 428 -22.53 4.41 -24.63
CA GLU A 428 -21.46 4.37 -23.61
C GLU A 428 -20.12 4.87 -24.17
N ALA A 429 -19.73 4.49 -25.39
CA ALA A 429 -18.52 5.00 -26.01
C ALA A 429 -18.56 6.52 -26.20
N LYS A 430 -19.71 7.07 -26.59
CA LYS A 430 -19.91 8.53 -26.71
C LYS A 430 -19.87 9.21 -25.35
N ARG A 431 -20.41 8.56 -24.29
CA ARG A 431 -20.33 9.06 -22.91
C ARG A 431 -18.88 9.13 -22.44
N TYR A 432 -18.09 8.07 -22.64
CA TYR A 432 -16.66 8.09 -22.30
C TYR A 432 -15.88 9.12 -23.10
N LYS A 433 -16.18 9.27 -24.39
CA LYS A 433 -15.58 10.32 -25.23
C LYS A 433 -15.83 11.72 -24.65
N ARG A 434 -17.06 12.02 -24.22
CA ARG A 434 -17.38 13.31 -23.58
C ARG A 434 -16.57 13.52 -22.31
N LEU A 435 -16.52 12.53 -21.40
CA LEU A 435 -15.74 12.59 -20.17
C LEU A 435 -14.23 12.81 -20.43
N LEU A 436 -13.69 12.23 -21.49
CA LEU A 436 -12.30 12.48 -21.89
C LEU A 436 -12.09 13.90 -22.40
N LEU A 437 -13.00 14.40 -23.23
CA LEU A 437 -12.93 15.76 -23.79
C LEU A 437 -13.05 16.85 -22.72
N GLU A 438 -13.76 16.60 -21.63
CA GLU A 438 -13.81 17.47 -20.44
C GLU A 438 -12.43 17.63 -19.77
N LYS A 439 -11.53 16.66 -19.93
CA LYS A 439 -10.15 16.70 -19.39
C LYS A 439 -9.13 17.27 -20.35
N GLY A 440 -9.49 17.42 -21.63
CA GLY A 440 -8.62 17.95 -22.66
C GLY A 440 -8.83 17.28 -24.02
N PRO A 441 -8.10 17.71 -25.05
CA PRO A 441 -8.17 17.09 -26.37
C PRO A 441 -7.67 15.64 -26.34
N ILE A 442 -8.29 14.79 -27.16
CA ILE A 442 -7.85 13.39 -27.31
C ILE A 442 -6.71 13.37 -28.34
N ASP A 443 -5.48 13.32 -27.84
CA ASP A 443 -4.26 13.27 -28.66
C ASP A 443 -3.75 11.83 -28.81
N ILE A 444 -4.54 11.02 -29.53
CA ILE A 444 -4.16 9.65 -29.88
C ILE A 444 -4.07 9.54 -31.41
N PRO A 445 -2.92 9.14 -31.98
CA PRO A 445 -2.77 9.01 -33.41
C PRO A 445 -3.84 8.12 -34.06
N GLY A 446 -4.51 8.60 -35.10
CA GLY A 446 -5.56 7.88 -35.82
C GLY A 446 -6.92 7.80 -35.12
N TYR A 447 -7.08 8.40 -33.92
CA TYR A 447 -8.32 8.34 -33.15
C TYR A 447 -9.54 8.85 -33.91
N HIS A 448 -9.45 10.02 -34.53
CA HIS A 448 -10.56 10.66 -35.26
C HIS A 448 -11.02 9.85 -36.47
N GLU A 449 -10.06 9.27 -37.22
CA GLU A 449 -10.38 8.39 -38.36
C GLU A 449 -11.09 7.11 -37.89
N MET A 450 -10.61 6.50 -36.81
CA MET A 450 -11.23 5.30 -36.24
C MET A 450 -12.61 5.60 -35.68
N ALA A 451 -12.79 6.71 -34.98
CA ALA A 451 -14.08 7.15 -34.48
C ALA A 451 -15.12 7.35 -35.59
N ALA A 452 -14.72 7.97 -36.72
CA ALA A 452 -15.59 8.11 -37.89
C ALA A 452 -15.98 6.76 -38.53
N LYS A 453 -15.11 5.76 -38.47
CA LYS A 453 -15.45 4.38 -38.90
C LYS A 453 -16.45 3.73 -37.95
N VAL A 454 -16.32 3.94 -36.64
CA VAL A 454 -17.25 3.43 -35.62
C VAL A 454 -18.63 4.07 -35.77
N ASP A 455 -18.70 5.39 -35.99
CA ASP A 455 -19.96 6.09 -36.19
C ASP A 455 -20.73 5.55 -37.42
N ARG A 456 -20.04 5.17 -38.49
CA ARG A 456 -20.66 4.52 -39.66
C ARG A 456 -21.21 3.12 -39.32
N LEU A 457 -20.49 2.34 -38.53
CA LEU A 457 -20.96 1.02 -38.05
C LEU A 457 -22.19 1.13 -37.17
N GLU A 458 -22.28 2.18 -36.35
CA GLU A 458 -23.46 2.44 -35.53
C GLU A 458 -24.72 2.60 -36.38
N ALA A 459 -24.65 3.37 -37.47
CA ALA A 459 -25.79 3.57 -38.36
C ALA A 459 -26.34 2.24 -38.92
N PHE A 460 -25.45 1.32 -39.33
CA PHE A 460 -25.86 -0.03 -39.78
C PHE A 460 -26.54 -0.86 -38.69
N ILE A 461 -26.00 -0.79 -37.46
CA ILE A 461 -26.53 -1.60 -36.35
C ILE A 461 -27.86 -1.07 -35.87
N ARG A 462 -28.06 0.24 -35.85
CA ARG A 462 -29.33 0.87 -35.49
C ARG A 462 -30.44 0.57 -36.51
N ALA A 463 -30.09 0.45 -37.80
CA ALA A 463 -31.03 0.08 -38.86
C ALA A 463 -31.51 -1.40 -38.79
N ASP A 464 -30.84 -2.23 -38.03
CA ASP A 464 -31.06 -3.68 -37.99
C ASP A 464 -32.17 -4.15 -37.03
N ASN A 465 -32.89 -3.27 -36.36
CA ASN A 465 -34.04 -3.53 -35.49
C ASN A 465 -33.97 -4.84 -34.66
N ALA A 466 -32.79 -5.25 -34.24
CA ALA A 466 -32.61 -6.48 -33.47
C ALA A 466 -33.31 -6.38 -32.08
N PRO A 467 -33.93 -7.48 -31.62
CA PRO A 467 -34.63 -7.48 -30.34
C PRO A 467 -33.67 -7.17 -29.18
N ARG A 468 -34.16 -6.44 -28.19
CA ARG A 468 -33.45 -6.15 -26.96
C ARG A 468 -33.59 -7.34 -26.02
N LEU A 469 -32.46 -7.89 -25.58
CA LEU A 469 -32.42 -9.03 -24.67
C LEU A 469 -31.68 -8.65 -23.38
N SER A 470 -32.07 -9.26 -22.27
CA SER A 470 -31.26 -9.22 -21.05
C SER A 470 -29.94 -9.96 -21.31
N LEU A 471 -28.81 -9.28 -21.10
CA LEU A 471 -27.50 -9.78 -21.52
C LEU A 471 -26.52 -9.78 -20.38
N SER A 472 -25.80 -10.89 -20.21
CA SER A 472 -24.54 -10.90 -19.48
C SER A 472 -23.43 -10.37 -20.40
N GLN A 473 -22.91 -9.19 -20.11
CA GLN A 473 -21.94 -8.52 -20.98
C GLN A 473 -20.53 -9.10 -20.95
N ARG A 474 -20.20 -9.91 -19.93
CA ARG A 474 -18.82 -10.33 -19.70
C ARG A 474 -18.74 -11.83 -19.45
N PHE A 475 -18.82 -12.62 -20.49
CA PHE A 475 -18.35 -14.01 -20.51
C PHE A 475 -16.83 -14.08 -20.70
N LEU A 476 -16.07 -13.23 -19.98
CA LEU A 476 -14.63 -13.39 -19.89
C LEU A 476 -14.33 -14.44 -18.83
N HIS A 477 -13.46 -15.41 -19.15
CA HIS A 477 -13.07 -16.49 -18.22
C HIS A 477 -12.64 -15.99 -16.85
N ALA A 478 -12.09 -14.76 -16.78
CA ALA A 478 -11.69 -14.09 -15.53
C ALA A 478 -12.88 -13.63 -14.66
N GLN A 479 -14.11 -13.70 -15.15
CA GLN A 479 -15.32 -13.24 -14.46
C GLN A 479 -16.32 -14.34 -14.18
N LEU A 480 -16.04 -15.55 -14.63
CA LEU A 480 -16.77 -16.75 -14.28
C LEU A 480 -15.88 -17.59 -13.37
N SER A 481 -16.41 -17.96 -12.21
CA SER A 481 -15.77 -18.89 -11.29
C SER A 481 -16.59 -20.17 -11.25
N HIS A 482 -15.96 -21.30 -11.05
CA HIS A 482 -16.64 -22.55 -10.81
C HIS A 482 -16.18 -23.16 -9.49
N ARG A 483 -17.11 -23.76 -8.77
CA ARG A 483 -16.80 -24.57 -7.61
C ARG A 483 -16.22 -25.92 -8.07
N ARG A 484 -15.36 -26.55 -7.27
CA ARG A 484 -14.83 -27.91 -7.54
C ARG A 484 -15.91 -28.96 -7.84
N ILE A 485 -17.18 -28.67 -7.54
CA ILE A 485 -18.34 -29.53 -7.70
C ILE A 485 -19.13 -29.21 -9.01
N GLY A 486 -18.55 -28.45 -9.96
CA GLY A 486 -19.13 -28.27 -11.29
C GLY A 486 -20.12 -27.11 -11.48
N GLN A 487 -20.34 -26.26 -10.51
CA GLN A 487 -21.17 -25.05 -10.67
C GLN A 487 -20.35 -23.87 -11.15
N VAL A 488 -20.79 -23.22 -12.22
CA VAL A 488 -20.20 -21.96 -12.73
C VAL A 488 -21.08 -20.79 -12.29
N LEU A 489 -20.48 -19.80 -11.66
CA LEU A 489 -21.19 -18.60 -11.20
C LEU A 489 -20.76 -17.35 -11.99
N PRO A 490 -21.68 -16.55 -12.52
CA PRO A 490 -21.36 -15.30 -13.16
C PRO A 490 -21.07 -14.22 -12.11
N HIS A 491 -19.90 -13.59 -12.19
CA HIS A 491 -19.55 -12.49 -11.28
C HIS A 491 -20.26 -11.17 -11.60
N ARG A 492 -20.78 -11.01 -12.81
CA ARG A 492 -21.52 -9.80 -13.21
C ARG A 492 -22.52 -10.10 -14.31
N LEU A 493 -23.74 -9.67 -14.10
CA LEU A 493 -24.75 -9.59 -15.13
C LEU A 493 -24.78 -8.17 -15.72
N GLY A 494 -24.86 -8.10 -17.02
CA GLY A 494 -25.02 -6.84 -17.75
C GLY A 494 -26.50 -6.44 -17.87
N VAL A 495 -26.68 -5.20 -18.23
CA VAL A 495 -27.98 -4.56 -18.44
C VAL A 495 -28.43 -4.81 -19.89
N ARG A 496 -29.71 -4.66 -20.19
CA ARG A 496 -30.27 -4.79 -21.53
C ARG A 496 -29.44 -4.06 -22.58
N GLY A 497 -29.03 -4.74 -23.61
CA GLY A 497 -28.28 -4.17 -24.72
C GLY A 497 -28.82 -4.59 -26.07
N HIS A 498 -28.60 -3.77 -27.10
CA HIS A 498 -28.77 -4.12 -28.50
C HIS A 498 -27.58 -4.95 -28.95
N GLU A 499 -27.67 -6.29 -28.93
CA GLU A 499 -26.64 -7.11 -29.54
C GLU A 499 -27.16 -8.37 -30.22
N ARG A 500 -26.57 -8.66 -31.35
CA ARG A 500 -26.82 -9.88 -32.08
C ARG A 500 -26.11 -11.06 -31.39
N LEU A 501 -26.83 -11.79 -30.58
CA LEU A 501 -26.37 -13.04 -29.94
C LEU A 501 -25.65 -13.98 -30.94
N ARG A 502 -26.17 -14.07 -32.18
CA ARG A 502 -25.58 -14.86 -33.25
C ARG A 502 -24.18 -14.43 -33.67
N LYS A 503 -23.81 -13.15 -33.58
CA LYS A 503 -22.46 -12.65 -33.93
C LYS A 503 -21.42 -12.95 -32.86
N ARG A 504 -21.78 -12.84 -31.57
CA ARG A 504 -20.91 -13.20 -30.47
C ARG A 504 -20.64 -14.68 -30.37
N LEU A 505 -21.67 -15.51 -30.50
CA LEU A 505 -21.52 -16.95 -30.59
C LEU A 505 -20.69 -17.36 -31.82
N ARG A 506 -20.87 -16.72 -33.00
CA ARG A 506 -20.02 -16.96 -34.18
C ARG A 506 -18.57 -16.54 -33.96
N ASN A 507 -18.30 -15.42 -33.27
CA ASN A 507 -16.93 -15.01 -32.98
C ASN A 507 -16.26 -15.91 -31.95
N LEU A 508 -16.97 -16.35 -30.92
CA LEU A 508 -16.46 -17.35 -29.95
C LEU A 508 -16.20 -18.68 -30.65
N LEU A 509 -17.12 -19.13 -31.49
CA LEU A 509 -16.97 -20.35 -32.28
C LEU A 509 -15.88 -20.23 -33.36
N ARG A 510 -15.67 -19.05 -33.95
CA ARG A 510 -14.54 -18.80 -34.88
C ARG A 510 -13.21 -18.82 -34.16
N LEU A 511 -13.10 -18.20 -32.96
CA LEU A 511 -11.89 -18.25 -32.16
C LEU A 511 -11.56 -19.69 -31.71
N LEU A 512 -12.56 -20.47 -31.35
CA LEU A 512 -12.40 -21.88 -31.01
C LEU A 512 -12.07 -22.76 -32.24
N ARG A 513 -12.63 -22.47 -33.45
CA ARG A 513 -12.31 -23.16 -34.70
C ARG A 513 -10.92 -22.76 -35.25
N ALA A 514 -10.54 -21.50 -35.22
CA ALA A 514 -9.22 -21.04 -35.69
C ALA A 514 -8.06 -21.69 -34.93
N ARG A 515 -8.24 -22.01 -33.65
CA ARG A 515 -7.26 -22.79 -32.88
C ARG A 515 -7.27 -24.31 -33.21
N ARG A 516 -8.37 -24.88 -33.65
CA ARG A 516 -8.40 -26.30 -34.12
C ARG A 516 -7.69 -26.51 -35.46
N THR A 517 -7.69 -25.51 -36.36
CA THR A 517 -7.01 -25.60 -37.66
C THR A 517 -5.51 -25.28 -37.60
N GLY A 518 -5.05 -24.55 -36.55
CA GLY A 518 -3.63 -24.22 -36.35
C GLY A 518 -2.75 -25.40 -35.88
N SER A 519 -3.34 -26.50 -35.44
CA SER A 519 -2.58 -27.65 -34.90
C SER A 519 -2.26 -28.76 -35.93
N ARG A 520 -2.58 -28.57 -37.22
CA ARG A 520 -2.32 -29.55 -38.31
C ARG A 520 -1.43 -28.98 -39.43
N ARG A 521 -0.33 -28.32 -39.15
CA ARG A 521 0.77 -28.19 -40.12
C ARG A 521 2.04 -28.79 -39.54
N ARG A 522 2.28 -30.07 -39.88
CA ARG A 522 3.59 -30.71 -39.80
C ARG A 522 4.51 -30.02 -40.83
N PRO A 523 5.75 -29.67 -40.51
CA PRO A 523 6.71 -29.24 -41.54
C PRO A 523 7.07 -30.45 -42.42
N ARG A 524 6.91 -30.30 -43.72
CA ARG A 524 7.49 -31.20 -44.72
C ARG A 524 9.01 -31.05 -44.65
N ARG A 525 9.67 -32.15 -44.34
CA ARG A 525 11.12 -32.30 -44.62
C ARG A 525 11.28 -32.26 -46.16
N THR A 526 12.08 -31.34 -46.64
CA THR A 526 12.73 -31.43 -47.95
C THR A 526 14.13 -31.96 -47.77
N ALA A 527 14.48 -32.86 -48.65
CA ALA A 527 15.77 -33.53 -48.76
C ALA A 527 16.93 -32.59 -49.00
#